data_5187975c29c15a0d55038b4117baca2f
#
_entry.id   5187975c29c15a0d55038b4117baca2f
#
_cell.length_a   1.000
_cell.length_b   1.000
_cell.length_c   1.000
_cell.angle_alpha   90.00
_cell.angle_beta   90.00
_cell.angle_gamma   90.00
#
_symmetry.space_group_name_H-M   'P 1'
#
loop_
_entity.id
_entity.type
_entity.pdbx_description
1 polymer ?
#
loop_
_entity_poly.entity_id
_entity_poly.type
_entity_poly.pdbx_seq_one_letter_code
_entity_poly.pdbx_strand_id
1 'polypeptide(L)'
;MVPAPRNDDVLGRLMAAAQRGDKAAYRLLLDELRSWLARYYRRRLPEAHVDDAVQDALLAVHNKRHTYDPARAFAPWLAAIARYKWIDRLRTMTVHRTEPLDDEMPDYLQIGDHGDTVISAAVLNELLGTLKPGQADVIRLVKLGGHSIDEAALLTGQSPALVKVNIHRGLSKLAALVEGYDDVA
;
A
#
# COMPACT_ATOMS: atom_id res chain seq x y z
N MET A 1 6.70 -7.99 2.50
CA MET A 1 6.92 -7.59 1.09
C MET A 1 5.78 -8.15 0.24
N VAL A 2 5.13 -7.33 -0.58
CA VAL A 2 4.15 -7.82 -1.57
C VAL A 2 4.96 -8.46 -2.69
N PRO A 3 4.75 -9.77 -3.03
CA PRO A 3 5.48 -10.38 -4.13
C PRO A 3 5.18 -9.62 -5.42
N ALA A 4 6.22 -9.17 -6.12
CA ALA A 4 6.07 -8.55 -7.43
C ALA A 4 5.34 -9.50 -8.37
N PRO A 5 4.48 -9.02 -9.26
CA PRO A 5 3.93 -9.84 -10.32
C PRO A 5 5.08 -10.38 -11.16
N ARG A 6 5.02 -11.67 -11.53
CA ARG A 6 6.10 -12.38 -12.26
C ARG A 6 6.54 -11.70 -13.58
N ASN A 7 5.81 -10.67 -14.01
CA ASN A 7 5.98 -9.99 -15.29
C ASN A 7 5.84 -8.47 -15.13
N ASP A 8 6.53 -7.89 -14.16
CA ASP A 8 6.39 -6.46 -13.82
C ASP A 8 6.56 -5.53 -15.03
N ASP A 9 7.59 -5.76 -15.86
CA ASP A 9 7.83 -5.00 -17.08
C ASP A 9 6.71 -5.13 -18.12
N VAL A 10 6.07 -6.32 -18.21
CA VAL A 10 4.94 -6.52 -19.12
C VAL A 10 3.71 -5.77 -18.62
N LEU A 11 3.43 -5.85 -17.33
CA LEU A 11 2.28 -5.14 -16.73
C LEU A 11 2.45 -3.62 -16.83
N GLY A 12 3.66 -3.11 -16.62
CA GLY A 12 3.98 -1.70 -16.82
C GLY A 12 3.72 -1.24 -18.26
N ARG A 13 4.16 -2.03 -19.26
CA ARG A 13 3.89 -1.74 -20.68
C ARG A 13 2.39 -1.80 -21.03
N LEU A 14 1.66 -2.78 -20.50
CA LEU A 14 0.21 -2.89 -20.69
C LEU A 14 -0.51 -1.69 -20.08
N MET A 15 -0.11 -1.23 -18.89
CA MET A 15 -0.68 -0.04 -18.26
C MET A 15 -0.38 1.22 -19.07
N ALA A 16 0.85 1.38 -19.54
CA ALA A 16 1.22 2.51 -20.40
C ALA A 16 0.43 2.53 -21.73
N ALA A 17 0.18 1.37 -22.34
CA ALA A 17 -0.67 1.25 -23.52
C ALA A 17 -2.13 1.60 -23.18
N ALA A 18 -2.65 1.12 -22.07
CA ALA A 18 -3.99 1.42 -21.58
C ALA A 18 -4.20 2.91 -21.30
N GLN A 19 -3.20 3.60 -20.76
CA GLN A 19 -3.23 5.06 -20.56
C GLN A 19 -3.34 5.83 -21.89
N ARG A 20 -2.80 5.27 -22.97
CA ARG A 20 -2.94 5.83 -24.33
C ARG A 20 -4.24 5.43 -25.05
N GLY A 21 -5.12 4.68 -24.37
CA GLY A 21 -6.43 4.31 -24.88
C GLY A 21 -6.51 2.92 -25.52
N ASP A 22 -5.47 2.08 -25.44
CA ASP A 22 -5.50 0.70 -25.94
C ASP A 22 -6.40 -0.17 -25.04
N LYS A 23 -7.60 -0.46 -25.55
CA LYS A 23 -8.60 -1.27 -24.84
C LYS A 23 -8.21 -2.75 -24.75
N ALA A 24 -7.47 -3.27 -25.73
CA ALA A 24 -7.03 -4.67 -25.71
C ALA A 24 -5.95 -4.87 -24.66
N ALA A 25 -4.93 -4.02 -24.62
CA ALA A 25 -3.91 -4.00 -23.57
C ALA A 25 -4.55 -3.85 -22.18
N TYR A 26 -5.57 -3.02 -22.07
CA TYR A 26 -6.27 -2.81 -20.78
C TYR A 26 -7.00 -4.06 -20.29
N ARG A 27 -7.66 -4.82 -21.18
CA ARG A 27 -8.32 -6.09 -20.82
C ARG A 27 -7.30 -7.13 -20.33
N LEU A 28 -6.20 -7.31 -21.07
CA LEU A 28 -5.13 -8.22 -20.69
C LEU A 28 -4.54 -7.83 -19.31
N LEU A 29 -4.31 -6.54 -19.09
CA LEU A 29 -3.85 -6.05 -17.79
C LEU A 29 -4.82 -6.44 -16.67
N LEU A 30 -6.12 -6.17 -16.81
CA LEU A 30 -7.10 -6.46 -15.77
C LEU A 30 -7.21 -7.96 -15.46
N ASP A 31 -7.08 -8.83 -16.45
CA ASP A 31 -7.11 -10.30 -16.26
C ASP A 31 -5.90 -10.77 -15.43
N GLU A 32 -4.70 -10.26 -15.74
CA GLU A 32 -3.49 -10.55 -14.98
C GLU A 32 -3.58 -10.01 -13.54
N LEU A 33 -4.08 -8.77 -13.39
CA LEU A 33 -4.24 -8.15 -12.08
C LEU A 33 -5.25 -8.91 -11.22
N ARG A 34 -6.37 -9.36 -11.79
CA ARG A 34 -7.37 -10.16 -11.08
C ARG A 34 -6.73 -11.41 -10.47
N SER A 35 -5.95 -12.13 -11.27
CA SER A 35 -5.28 -13.35 -10.84
C SER A 35 -4.24 -13.09 -9.72
N TRP A 36 -3.50 -12.02 -9.84
CA TRP A 36 -2.51 -11.64 -8.83
C TRP A 36 -3.17 -11.15 -7.53
N LEU A 37 -4.19 -10.28 -7.61
CA LEU A 37 -4.94 -9.76 -6.46
C LEU A 37 -5.66 -10.89 -5.70
N ALA A 38 -6.25 -11.86 -6.41
CA ALA A 38 -6.89 -13.00 -5.78
C ALA A 38 -5.88 -13.81 -4.94
N ARG A 39 -4.68 -14.09 -5.48
CA ARG A 39 -3.61 -14.76 -4.71
C ARG A 39 -3.13 -13.92 -3.53
N TYR A 40 -3.07 -12.60 -3.70
CA TYR A 40 -2.66 -11.68 -2.66
C TYR A 40 -3.65 -11.67 -1.49
N TYR A 41 -4.96 -11.60 -1.78
CA TYR A 41 -5.99 -11.50 -0.75
C TYR A 41 -6.34 -12.83 -0.09
N ARG A 42 -6.28 -13.98 -0.80
CA ARG A 42 -6.50 -15.31 -0.19
C ARG A 42 -5.57 -15.62 0.97
N ARG A 43 -4.39 -15.02 1.00
CA ARG A 43 -3.42 -15.18 2.10
C ARG A 43 -3.67 -14.22 3.27
N ARG A 44 -4.65 -13.32 3.16
CA ARG A 44 -4.82 -12.17 4.07
C ARG A 44 -6.25 -11.92 4.52
N LEU A 45 -7.21 -12.50 3.85
CA LEU A 45 -8.63 -12.33 4.12
C LEU A 45 -9.33 -13.69 4.14
N PRO A 46 -10.42 -13.83 4.91
CA PRO A 46 -11.33 -14.97 4.78
C PRO A 46 -11.86 -15.07 3.34
N GLU A 47 -12.05 -16.29 2.85
CA GLU A 47 -12.46 -16.57 1.45
C GLU A 47 -13.70 -15.77 1.02
N ALA A 48 -14.70 -15.64 1.91
CA ALA A 48 -15.92 -14.88 1.66
C ALA A 48 -15.71 -13.40 1.30
N HIS A 49 -14.54 -12.83 1.61
CA HIS A 49 -14.24 -11.41 1.36
C HIS A 49 -13.23 -11.21 0.23
N VAL A 50 -12.70 -12.27 -0.35
CA VAL A 50 -11.63 -12.19 -1.36
C VAL A 50 -12.13 -11.55 -2.65
N ASP A 51 -13.27 -12.01 -3.17
CA ASP A 51 -13.79 -11.54 -4.47
C ASP A 51 -14.16 -10.06 -4.42
N ASP A 52 -14.79 -9.62 -3.35
CA ASP A 52 -15.11 -8.20 -3.14
C ASP A 52 -13.84 -7.35 -3.07
N ALA A 53 -12.83 -7.82 -2.31
CA ALA A 53 -11.57 -7.09 -2.20
C ALA A 53 -10.83 -7.00 -3.55
N VAL A 54 -10.90 -8.03 -4.38
CA VAL A 54 -10.38 -8.04 -5.75
C VAL A 54 -11.09 -6.99 -6.61
N GLN A 55 -12.42 -6.96 -6.57
CA GLN A 55 -13.22 -6.00 -7.33
C GLN A 55 -12.92 -4.56 -6.90
N ASP A 56 -12.88 -4.30 -5.59
CA ASP A 56 -12.55 -2.99 -5.02
C ASP A 56 -11.15 -2.51 -5.45
N ALA A 57 -10.19 -3.44 -5.48
CA ALA A 57 -8.82 -3.12 -5.92
C ALA A 57 -8.75 -2.85 -7.43
N LEU A 58 -9.43 -3.64 -8.26
CA LEU A 58 -9.48 -3.41 -9.70
C LEU A 58 -10.16 -2.08 -10.03
N LEU A 59 -11.22 -1.73 -9.32
CA LEU A 59 -11.87 -0.42 -9.45
C LEU A 59 -10.93 0.73 -9.04
N ALA A 60 -10.17 0.55 -7.96
CA ALA A 60 -9.16 1.52 -7.53
C ALA A 60 -8.04 1.67 -8.56
N VAL A 61 -7.57 0.58 -9.17
CA VAL A 61 -6.61 0.59 -10.28
C VAL A 61 -7.19 1.37 -11.47
N HIS A 62 -8.45 1.10 -11.85
CA HIS A 62 -9.13 1.83 -12.93
C HIS A 62 -9.13 3.34 -12.68
N ASN A 63 -9.57 3.75 -11.50
CA ASN A 63 -9.70 5.17 -11.14
C ASN A 63 -8.34 5.88 -11.01
N LYS A 64 -7.31 5.15 -10.55
CA LYS A 64 -5.97 5.71 -10.31
C LYS A 64 -4.97 5.45 -11.44
N ARG A 65 -5.36 4.79 -12.54
CA ARG A 65 -4.44 4.43 -13.63
C ARG A 65 -3.64 5.62 -14.18
N HIS A 66 -4.22 6.80 -14.17
CA HIS A 66 -3.56 8.05 -14.62
C HIS A 66 -2.41 8.49 -13.71
N THR A 67 -2.32 7.95 -12.47
CA THR A 67 -1.25 8.27 -11.51
C THR A 67 -0.03 7.36 -11.65
N TYR A 68 -0.12 6.31 -12.48
CA TYR A 68 1.03 5.45 -12.74
C TYR A 68 2.00 6.14 -13.70
N ASP A 69 3.27 6.19 -13.31
CA ASP A 69 4.37 6.69 -14.12
C ASP A 69 5.05 5.51 -14.84
N PRO A 70 4.99 5.44 -16.19
CA PRO A 70 5.61 4.36 -16.95
C PRO A 70 7.14 4.26 -16.82
N ALA A 71 7.81 5.29 -16.33
CA ALA A 71 9.24 5.26 -16.05
C ALA A 71 9.59 4.52 -14.74
N ARG A 72 8.59 4.15 -13.95
CA ARG A 72 8.75 3.45 -12.67
C ARG A 72 8.26 2.01 -12.73
N ALA A 73 8.80 1.16 -11.86
CA ALA A 73 8.34 -0.22 -11.69
C ALA A 73 6.83 -0.26 -11.34
N PHE A 74 6.09 -1.19 -11.96
CA PHE A 74 4.65 -1.29 -11.80
C PHE A 74 4.25 -1.91 -10.44
N ALA A 75 5.03 -2.90 -9.97
CA ALA A 75 4.71 -3.66 -8.76
C ALA A 75 4.55 -2.79 -7.50
N PRO A 76 5.43 -1.81 -7.19
CA PRO A 76 5.25 -0.96 -6.01
C PRO A 76 3.96 -0.13 -6.06
N TRP A 77 3.57 0.37 -7.24
CA TRP A 77 2.35 1.12 -7.42
C TRP A 77 1.11 0.25 -7.19
N LEU A 78 1.07 -0.96 -7.78
CA LEU A 78 0.00 -1.93 -7.58
C LEU A 78 -0.08 -2.37 -6.12
N ALA A 79 1.06 -2.68 -5.50
CA ALA A 79 1.15 -3.11 -4.12
C ALA A 79 0.58 -2.08 -3.13
N ALA A 80 0.82 -0.80 -3.37
CA ALA A 80 0.25 0.28 -2.56
C ALA A 80 -1.29 0.30 -2.62
N ILE A 81 -1.86 0.11 -3.82
CA ILE A 81 -3.32 0.03 -4.00
C ILE A 81 -3.89 -1.20 -3.31
N ALA A 82 -3.29 -2.38 -3.54
CA ALA A 82 -3.75 -3.63 -2.97
C ALA A 82 -3.71 -3.61 -1.43
N ARG A 83 -2.61 -3.09 -0.85
CA ARG A 83 -2.46 -2.95 0.60
C ARG A 83 -3.49 -1.99 1.19
N TYR A 84 -3.72 -0.84 0.55
CA TYR A 84 -4.71 0.12 1.01
C TYR A 84 -6.11 -0.51 1.07
N LYS A 85 -6.52 -1.24 0.01
CA LYS A 85 -7.81 -1.92 -0.06
C LYS A 85 -7.94 -3.08 0.93
N TRP A 86 -6.85 -3.80 1.20
CA TRP A 86 -6.82 -4.80 2.26
C TRP A 86 -7.09 -4.21 3.64
N ILE A 87 -6.38 -3.15 4.02
CA ILE A 87 -6.57 -2.47 5.31
C ILE A 87 -8.00 -1.91 5.44
N ASP A 88 -8.51 -1.31 4.38
CA ASP A 88 -9.87 -0.77 4.32
C ASP A 88 -10.92 -1.87 4.58
N ARG A 89 -10.74 -3.05 3.97
CA ARG A 89 -11.60 -4.21 4.19
C ARG A 89 -11.51 -4.74 5.62
N LEU A 90 -10.32 -4.83 6.21
CA LEU A 90 -10.15 -5.25 7.61
C LEU A 90 -10.90 -4.31 8.56
N ARG A 91 -10.83 -3.01 8.35
CA ARG A 91 -11.58 -2.03 9.15
C ARG A 91 -13.09 -2.24 9.07
N THR A 92 -13.61 -2.42 7.85
CA THR A 92 -15.05 -2.69 7.65
C THR A 92 -15.48 -3.97 8.40
N MET A 93 -14.66 -5.02 8.35
CA MET A 93 -14.93 -6.28 9.06
C MET A 93 -14.92 -6.09 10.58
N THR A 94 -14.02 -5.25 11.10
CA THR A 94 -13.92 -4.97 12.55
C THR A 94 -15.11 -4.13 13.04
N VAL A 95 -15.56 -3.16 12.26
CA VAL A 95 -16.72 -2.31 12.61
C VAL A 95 -18.04 -3.12 12.66
N HIS A 96 -18.17 -4.16 11.82
CA HIS A 96 -19.35 -5.04 11.82
C HIS A 96 -19.35 -6.12 12.92
N ARG A 97 -18.25 -6.26 13.66
CA ARG A 97 -18.16 -7.11 14.85
C ARG A 97 -18.44 -6.25 16.11
N THR A 98 -19.70 -5.95 16.35
CA THR A 98 -20.17 -5.33 17.60
C THR A 98 -20.30 -6.39 18.72
N GLU A 99 -19.18 -7.00 19.11
CA GLU A 99 -19.04 -7.68 20.41
C GLU A 99 -17.67 -7.31 20.98
N PRO A 100 -17.54 -7.13 22.33
CA PRO A 100 -16.26 -6.80 22.94
C PRO A 100 -15.27 -7.93 22.67
N LEU A 101 -14.25 -7.65 21.88
CA LEU A 101 -13.15 -8.57 21.65
C LEU A 101 -12.20 -8.50 22.83
N ASP A 102 -11.94 -9.68 23.43
CA ASP A 102 -10.72 -9.96 24.15
C ASP A 102 -9.50 -9.51 23.30
N ASP A 103 -8.50 -8.96 23.97
CA ASP A 103 -7.27 -8.32 23.42
C ASP A 103 -6.35 -9.28 22.62
N GLU A 104 -6.85 -10.38 22.08
CA GLU A 104 -6.10 -11.21 21.16
C GLU A 104 -6.22 -10.68 19.74
N MET A 105 -5.17 -9.98 19.32
CA MET A 105 -5.00 -9.57 17.92
C MET A 105 -5.04 -10.80 17.02
N PRO A 106 -5.96 -10.87 16.04
CA PRO A 106 -6.08 -12.05 15.18
C PRO A 106 -4.74 -12.37 14.50
N ASP A 107 -4.36 -13.64 14.50
CA ASP A 107 -3.07 -14.18 14.04
C ASP A 107 -2.72 -13.80 12.57
N TYR A 108 -3.72 -13.44 11.75
CA TYR A 108 -3.52 -12.96 10.37
C TYR A 108 -3.03 -11.50 10.27
N LEU A 109 -2.93 -10.77 11.39
CA LEU A 109 -2.27 -9.46 11.47
C LEU A 109 -0.77 -9.59 11.76
N GLN A 110 -0.29 -10.79 12.09
CA GLN A 110 1.12 -11.06 12.15
C GLN A 110 1.68 -10.93 10.72
N ILE A 111 2.54 -9.95 10.54
CA ILE A 111 3.30 -9.74 9.31
C ILE A 111 4.19 -10.96 9.16
N GLY A 112 3.76 -11.93 8.35
CA GLY A 112 4.56 -13.10 8.03
C GLY A 112 5.91 -12.66 7.48
N ASP A 113 6.94 -13.14 8.15
CA ASP A 113 8.33 -13.08 7.78
C ASP A 113 8.52 -13.52 6.32
N HIS A 114 8.89 -12.59 5.45
CA HIS A 114 9.28 -12.88 4.07
C HIS A 114 10.62 -12.21 3.83
N GLY A 115 11.66 -13.02 3.93
CA GLY A 115 13.00 -12.62 3.57
C GLY A 115 13.05 -12.01 2.17
N ASP A 116 13.43 -10.78 2.14
CA ASP A 116 14.36 -10.05 1.29
C ASP A 116 14.22 -8.56 1.65
N THR A 117 15.28 -8.02 2.22
CA THR A 117 15.42 -6.66 2.74
C THR A 117 14.43 -6.35 3.87
N VAL A 118 14.57 -7.04 4.98
CA VAL A 118 14.06 -6.59 6.27
C VAL A 118 14.85 -5.32 6.62
N ILE A 119 14.31 -4.17 6.26
CA ILE A 119 14.66 -2.96 7.02
C ILE A 119 14.26 -3.30 8.45
N SER A 120 15.23 -3.58 9.31
CA SER A 120 14.92 -3.97 10.68
C SER A 120 14.08 -2.85 11.30
N ALA A 121 13.19 -3.18 12.22
CA ALA A 121 12.38 -2.17 12.91
C ALA A 121 13.26 -1.05 13.52
N ALA A 122 14.50 -1.38 13.87
CA ALA A 122 15.51 -0.44 14.34
C ALA A 122 15.90 0.57 13.24
N VAL A 123 16.24 0.11 12.04
CA VAL A 123 16.59 0.99 10.90
C VAL A 123 15.39 1.83 10.47
N LEU A 124 14.18 1.27 10.45
CA LEU A 124 12.97 2.03 10.16
C LEU A 124 12.72 3.14 11.18
N ASN A 125 12.92 2.85 12.48
CA ASN A 125 12.80 3.85 13.54
C ASN A 125 13.89 4.92 13.47
N GLU A 126 15.11 4.56 13.11
CA GLU A 126 16.20 5.50 12.87
C GLU A 126 15.88 6.43 11.70
N LEU A 127 15.47 5.89 10.56
CA LEU A 127 15.04 6.67 9.39
C LEU A 127 13.87 7.61 9.72
N LEU A 128 12.86 7.13 10.45
CA LEU A 128 11.75 7.98 10.88
C LEU A 128 12.19 9.04 11.90
N GLY A 129 13.24 8.77 12.69
CA GLY A 129 13.84 9.70 13.63
C GLY A 129 14.51 10.90 12.94
N THR A 130 14.90 10.79 11.66
CA THR A 130 15.47 11.90 10.86
C THR A 130 14.42 12.92 10.40
N LEU A 131 13.14 12.56 10.51
CA LEU A 131 12.02 13.41 10.10
C LEU A 131 11.62 14.37 11.25
N LYS A 132 10.90 15.45 10.88
CA LYS A 132 10.22 16.25 11.91
C LYS A 132 9.16 15.41 12.62
N PRO A 133 8.92 15.58 13.93
CA PRO A 133 7.96 14.76 14.70
C PRO A 133 6.60 14.62 14.01
N GLY A 134 5.98 15.71 13.59
CA GLY A 134 4.67 15.67 12.92
C GLY A 134 4.67 14.97 11.55
N GLN A 135 5.82 14.81 10.88
CA GLN A 135 5.97 14.00 9.67
C GLN A 135 6.12 12.52 10.01
N ALA A 136 6.95 12.20 11.00
CA ALA A 136 7.13 10.83 11.47
C ALA A 136 5.82 10.23 11.99
N ASP A 137 5.08 10.98 12.81
CA ASP A 137 3.84 10.53 13.42
C ASP A 137 2.76 10.19 12.38
N VAL A 138 2.53 11.07 11.40
CA VAL A 138 1.54 10.80 10.35
C VAL A 138 1.97 9.65 9.44
N ILE A 139 3.27 9.45 9.19
CA ILE A 139 3.77 8.29 8.45
C ILE A 139 3.57 7.01 9.25
N ARG A 140 3.89 7.00 10.56
CA ARG A 140 3.62 5.85 11.44
C ARG A 140 2.14 5.49 11.43
N LEU A 141 1.27 6.46 11.67
CA LEU A 141 -0.18 6.22 11.72
C LEU A 141 -0.72 5.74 10.36
N VAL A 142 -0.46 6.46 9.27
CA VAL A 142 -1.10 6.18 7.98
C VAL A 142 -0.42 5.05 7.22
N LYS A 143 0.92 5.01 7.19
CA LYS A 143 1.67 4.06 6.35
C LYS A 143 2.01 2.75 7.05
N LEU A 144 2.26 2.77 8.36
CA LEU A 144 2.59 1.59 9.15
C LEU A 144 1.37 1.10 9.92
N GLY A 145 0.68 1.97 10.65
CA GLY A 145 -0.51 1.64 11.44
C GLY A 145 -1.81 1.52 10.63
N GLY A 146 -1.80 1.91 9.35
CA GLY A 146 -2.95 1.77 8.47
C GLY A 146 -4.12 2.72 8.75
N HIS A 147 -3.94 3.76 9.57
CA HIS A 147 -4.98 4.77 9.81
C HIS A 147 -5.33 5.56 8.54
N SER A 148 -6.58 6.00 8.44
CA SER A 148 -7.00 6.95 7.40
C SER A 148 -6.38 8.33 7.64
N ILE A 149 -6.42 9.20 6.62
CA ILE A 149 -5.98 10.59 6.76
C ILE A 149 -6.77 11.31 7.85
N ASP A 150 -8.09 11.07 7.93
CA ASP A 150 -8.97 11.74 8.89
C ASP A 150 -8.72 11.23 10.32
N GLU A 151 -8.51 9.93 10.52
CA GLU A 151 -8.11 9.37 11.82
C GLU A 151 -6.75 9.90 12.27
N ALA A 152 -5.75 9.94 11.36
CA ALA A 152 -4.44 10.50 11.66
C ALA A 152 -4.53 12.01 11.98
N ALA A 153 -5.41 12.75 11.32
CA ALA A 153 -5.68 14.15 11.61
C ALA A 153 -6.23 14.34 13.03
N LEU A 154 -7.21 13.52 13.43
CA LEU A 154 -7.76 13.52 14.79
C LEU A 154 -6.71 13.16 15.84
N LEU A 155 -5.93 12.09 15.61
CA LEU A 155 -4.94 11.61 16.57
C LEU A 155 -3.74 12.57 16.75
N THR A 156 -3.36 13.30 15.69
CA THR A 156 -2.22 14.22 15.72
C THR A 156 -2.59 15.68 15.92
N GLY A 157 -3.88 16.01 15.94
CA GLY A 157 -4.36 17.40 16.01
C GLY A 157 -4.06 18.21 14.75
N GLN A 158 -3.71 17.57 13.62
CA GLN A 158 -3.42 18.23 12.36
C GLN A 158 -4.67 18.27 11.47
N SER A 159 -4.71 19.22 10.53
CA SER A 159 -5.76 19.18 9.50
C SER A 159 -5.49 18.04 8.50
N PRO A 160 -6.51 17.44 7.85
CA PRO A 160 -6.33 16.42 6.83
C PRO A 160 -5.41 16.85 5.66
N ALA A 161 -5.47 18.14 5.30
CA ALA A 161 -4.58 18.71 4.29
C ALA A 161 -3.10 18.70 4.75
N LEU A 162 -2.86 19.08 6.02
CA LEU A 162 -1.51 19.09 6.61
C LEU A 162 -0.97 17.67 6.76
N VAL A 163 -1.78 16.70 7.13
CA VAL A 163 -1.42 15.28 7.17
C VAL A 163 -0.90 14.81 5.80
N LYS A 164 -1.64 15.12 4.71
CA LYS A 164 -1.23 14.78 3.34
C LYS A 164 0.11 15.41 2.97
N VAL A 165 0.30 16.69 3.28
CA VAL A 165 1.54 17.43 3.00
C VAL A 165 2.70 16.84 3.81
N ASN A 166 2.50 16.53 5.09
CA ASN A 166 3.54 15.97 5.96
C ASN A 166 3.93 14.56 5.53
N ILE A 167 2.98 13.71 5.10
CA ILE A 167 3.30 12.41 4.52
C ILE A 167 4.15 12.57 3.26
N HIS A 168 3.74 13.42 2.32
CA HIS A 168 4.49 13.66 1.09
C HIS A 168 5.92 14.13 1.36
N ARG A 169 6.08 15.18 2.17
CA ARG A 169 7.40 15.73 2.52
C ARG A 169 8.29 14.74 3.25
N GLY A 170 7.70 13.98 4.19
CA GLY A 170 8.43 12.96 4.93
C GLY A 170 8.91 11.83 4.04
N LEU A 171 8.05 11.30 3.16
CA LEU A 171 8.43 10.25 2.21
C LEU A 171 9.45 10.71 1.19
N SER A 172 9.36 11.95 0.68
CA SER A 172 10.38 12.52 -0.21
C SER A 172 11.74 12.64 0.46
N LYS A 173 11.77 13.05 1.75
CA LYS A 173 13.03 13.12 2.50
C LYS A 173 13.63 11.72 2.75
N LEU A 174 12.80 10.73 3.08
CA LEU A 174 13.26 9.35 3.25
C LEU A 174 13.79 8.74 1.95
N ALA A 175 13.15 9.01 0.82
CA ALA A 175 13.60 8.57 -0.50
C ALA A 175 14.99 9.13 -0.82
N ALA A 176 15.21 10.43 -0.61
CA ALA A 176 16.51 11.07 -0.83
C ALA A 176 17.63 10.51 0.08
N LEU A 177 17.28 10.10 1.31
CA LEU A 177 18.25 9.45 2.21
C LEU A 177 18.63 8.05 1.73
N VAL A 178 17.69 7.29 1.20
CA VAL A 178 17.93 5.92 0.69
C VAL A 178 18.75 5.97 -0.60
N GLU A 179 18.43 6.87 -1.53
CA GLU A 179 19.19 7.07 -2.76
C GLU A 179 20.65 7.48 -2.47
N GLY A 180 20.90 8.30 -1.43
CA GLY A 180 22.25 8.66 -1.00
C GLY A 180 23.03 7.53 -0.31
N TYR A 181 22.38 6.46 0.14
CA TYR A 181 23.05 5.26 0.67
C TYR A 181 23.55 4.33 -0.44
N ASP A 182 22.85 4.26 -1.59
CA ASP A 182 23.23 3.41 -2.73
C ASP A 182 24.44 3.97 -3.50
N ASP A 183 24.74 5.27 -3.39
CA ASP A 183 25.91 5.93 -4.04
C ASP A 183 27.22 5.77 -3.23
N VAL A 184 27.20 5.15 -2.04
CA VAL A 184 28.38 5.01 -1.14
C VAL A 184 28.81 3.54 -0.96
N ALA A 185 28.13 2.61 -1.57
CA ALA A 185 28.43 1.16 -1.56
C ALA A 185 28.99 0.71 -2.92
#